data_12079b67751eef881bc7067482645cb5
#
_entry.id   12079b67751eef881bc7067482645cb5
#
_cell.length_a   1.000
_cell.length_b   1.000
_cell.length_c   1.000
_cell.angle_alpha   90.00
_cell.angle_beta   90.00
_cell.angle_gamma   90.00
#
_symmetry.space_group_name_H-M   'P 1'
#
loop_
_entity.id
_entity.type
_entity.pdbx_description
1 polymer ?
#
loop_
_entity_poly.entity_id
_entity_poly.type
_entity_poly.pdbx_seq_one_letter_code
_entity_poly.pdbx_strand_id
1 'polypeptide(L)'
;QTCALPICKYYKQLKKDFLVSAAGEEVTAVNAASKINKLLQISCGCVYTDTKAVLEFDASSRMNTMLEVIEEASHKVLVFVPFTHTIDALKSFLDKNGVTNETINGSVSVSKRTEIFKEFQESDSLKVLLIQPQAAAHGVTLTAANVIIWYAPVTSSEIYLQANARIDRPGQRNPMTIVHIEGSPVETKLYKMLQ
;
A
#
# COMPACT_ATOMS: atom_id res chain seq x y z
N GLN A 1 -7.91 -5.96 17.75
CA GLN A 1 -6.61 -6.44 17.27
C GLN A 1 -5.50 -5.62 17.90
N THR A 2 -4.58 -6.27 18.58
CA THR A 2 -3.44 -5.64 19.26
C THR A 2 -2.42 -5.21 18.23
N CYS A 3 -2.26 -3.90 18.07
CA CYS A 3 -1.17 -3.30 17.32
C CYS A 3 0.17 -3.90 17.78
N ALA A 4 1.04 -4.35 16.88
CA ALA A 4 2.36 -4.87 17.21
C ALA A 4 3.13 -3.85 18.08
N LEU A 5 3.65 -4.30 19.22
CA LEU A 5 4.12 -3.46 20.33
C LEU A 5 5.09 -2.31 19.98
N PRO A 6 6.11 -2.47 19.09
CA PRO A 6 7.00 -1.36 18.72
C PRO A 6 6.25 -0.24 17.94
N ILE A 7 5.46 -0.60 16.93
CA ILE A 7 4.70 0.35 16.11
C ILE A 7 3.76 1.19 16.97
N CYS A 8 3.05 0.58 17.93
CA CYS A 8 2.13 1.28 18.82
C CYS A 8 2.80 2.34 19.67
N LYS A 9 4.01 2.08 20.17
CA LYS A 9 4.76 3.05 20.99
C LYS A 9 5.08 4.31 20.18
N TYR A 10 5.72 4.13 19.03
CA TYR A 10 6.13 5.25 18.18
C TYR A 10 4.94 5.99 17.57
N TYR A 11 3.89 5.27 17.16
CA TYR A 11 2.64 5.86 16.71
C TYR A 11 2.00 6.77 17.76
N LYS A 12 1.88 6.30 19.02
CA LYS A 12 1.30 7.07 20.12
C LYS A 12 2.14 8.29 20.46
N GLN A 13 3.47 8.15 20.45
CA GLN A 13 4.40 9.23 20.72
C GLN A 13 4.28 10.32 19.64
N LEU A 14 4.37 9.99 18.36
CA LEU A 14 4.20 10.96 17.28
C LEU A 14 2.82 11.61 17.30
N LYS A 15 1.78 10.84 17.62
CA LYS A 15 0.42 11.37 17.73
C LYS A 15 0.30 12.43 18.82
N LYS A 16 0.99 12.26 19.94
CA LYS A 16 0.97 13.21 21.07
C LYS A 16 1.90 14.39 20.84
N ASP A 17 3.15 14.12 20.57
CA ASP A 17 4.25 15.08 20.71
C ASP A 17 4.74 15.69 19.38
N PHE A 18 4.23 15.25 18.23
CA PHE A 18 4.70 15.62 16.88
C PHE A 18 6.16 15.27 16.61
N LEU A 19 6.80 14.54 17.50
CA LEU A 19 8.19 14.10 17.44
C LEU A 19 8.30 12.66 17.92
N VAL A 20 9.12 11.86 17.23
CA VAL A 20 9.55 10.54 17.66
C VAL A 20 11.06 10.45 17.51
N SER A 21 11.72 9.91 18.52
CA SER A 21 13.11 9.52 18.44
C SER A 21 13.21 8.00 18.52
N ALA A 22 13.86 7.38 17.54
CA ALA A 22 14.06 5.94 17.47
C ALA A 22 15.40 5.61 16.80
N ALA A 23 16.17 4.68 17.38
CA ALA A 23 17.46 4.23 16.86
C ALA A 23 18.46 5.38 16.58
N GLY A 24 18.40 6.48 17.36
CA GLY A 24 19.26 7.67 17.17
C GLY A 24 18.81 8.63 16.07
N GLU A 25 17.70 8.36 15.41
CA GLU A 25 17.10 9.20 14.38
C GLU A 25 15.83 9.89 14.89
N GLU A 26 15.55 11.06 14.33
CA GLU A 26 14.36 11.84 14.65
C GLU A 26 13.35 11.86 13.49
N VAL A 27 12.07 11.84 13.85
CA VAL A 27 10.93 11.96 12.94
C VAL A 27 10.05 13.08 13.44
N THR A 28 10.07 14.21 12.75
CA THR A 28 9.30 15.40 13.09
C THR A 28 8.10 15.58 12.17
N ALA A 29 6.98 16.00 12.72
CA ALA A 29 5.80 16.39 11.96
C ALA A 29 5.57 17.90 12.11
N VAL A 30 5.88 18.67 11.09
CA VAL A 30 5.83 20.13 11.09
C VAL A 30 4.39 20.68 11.16
N ASN A 31 3.42 19.93 10.62
CA ASN A 31 2.00 20.31 10.59
C ASN A 31 1.08 19.09 10.62
N ALA A 32 -0.22 19.32 10.69
CA ALA A 32 -1.22 18.25 10.78
C ALA A 32 -1.20 17.29 9.56
N ALA A 33 -0.97 17.80 8.35
CA ALA A 33 -0.90 16.98 7.14
C ALA A 33 0.34 16.09 7.13
N SER A 34 1.51 16.63 7.48
CA SER A 34 2.74 15.84 7.62
C SER A 34 2.62 14.81 8.74
N LYS A 35 1.91 15.16 9.83
CA LYS A 35 1.62 14.23 10.93
C LYS A 35 0.80 13.03 10.47
N ILE A 36 -0.28 13.26 9.74
CA ILE A 36 -1.10 12.17 9.18
C ILE A 36 -0.24 11.28 8.29
N ASN A 37 0.55 11.86 7.39
CA ASN A 37 1.42 11.11 6.49
C ASN A 37 2.46 10.26 7.23
N LYS A 38 3.13 10.82 8.25
CA LYS A 38 4.09 10.09 9.09
C LYS A 38 3.41 8.98 9.91
N LEU A 39 2.20 9.21 10.44
CA LEU A 39 1.44 8.19 11.14
C LEU A 39 1.06 7.02 10.22
N LEU A 40 0.67 7.29 8.97
CA LEU A 40 0.42 6.25 7.96
C LEU A 40 1.69 5.48 7.62
N GLN A 41 2.83 6.15 7.46
CA GLN A 41 4.11 5.49 7.22
C GLN A 41 4.46 4.52 8.36
N ILE A 42 4.38 4.96 9.62
CA ILE A 42 4.59 4.10 10.79
C ILE A 42 3.63 2.90 10.79
N SER A 43 2.35 3.13 10.50
CA SER A 43 1.35 2.06 10.41
C SER A 43 1.67 1.02 9.33
N CYS A 44 2.38 1.42 8.27
CA CYS A 44 2.84 0.53 7.19
C CYS A 44 4.14 -0.21 7.50
N GLY A 45 4.77 0.06 8.65
CA GLY A 45 6.02 -0.60 9.07
C GLY A 45 7.29 0.16 8.71
N CYS A 46 7.22 1.38 8.19
CA CYS A 46 8.40 2.20 7.93
C CYS A 46 8.07 3.69 8.04
N VAL A 47 9.07 4.52 8.32
CA VAL A 47 8.93 5.98 8.28
C VAL A 47 10.24 6.62 7.84
N TYR A 48 10.15 7.66 7.00
CA TYR A 48 11.31 8.48 6.66
C TYR A 48 11.63 9.44 7.80
N THR A 49 12.89 9.45 8.21
CA THR A 49 13.44 10.37 9.22
C THR A 49 13.68 11.76 8.64
N ASP A 50 14.04 12.71 9.48
CA ASP A 50 14.40 14.07 9.06
C ASP A 50 15.71 14.10 8.28
N THR A 51 16.59 13.10 8.49
CA THR A 51 17.83 12.87 7.71
C THR A 51 17.58 12.12 6.39
N LYS A 52 16.33 11.77 6.06
CA LYS A 52 15.90 10.93 4.93
C LYS A 52 16.30 9.46 5.05
N ALA A 53 16.81 9.03 6.18
CA ALA A 53 16.97 7.61 6.47
C ALA A 53 15.57 6.95 6.62
N VAL A 54 15.52 5.63 6.55
CA VAL A 54 14.29 4.87 6.76
C VAL A 54 14.39 4.12 8.08
N LEU A 55 13.42 4.33 8.96
CA LEU A 55 13.22 3.49 10.14
C LEU A 55 12.18 2.43 9.81
N GLU A 56 12.54 1.18 10.05
CA GLU A 56 11.68 0.03 9.85
C GLU A 56 11.13 -0.48 11.18
N PHE A 57 9.88 -0.92 11.14
CA PHE A 57 9.17 -1.52 12.26
C PHE A 57 8.59 -2.87 11.84
N ASP A 58 8.38 -3.76 12.78
CA ASP A 58 7.74 -5.04 12.52
C ASP A 58 6.30 -4.85 12.03
N ALA A 59 6.07 -5.13 10.76
CA ALA A 59 4.78 -5.11 10.09
C ALA A 59 4.32 -6.52 9.68
N SER A 60 4.92 -7.57 10.22
CA SER A 60 4.66 -8.97 9.84
C SER A 60 3.19 -9.34 9.91
N SER A 61 2.48 -8.93 10.95
CA SER A 61 1.03 -9.20 11.08
C SER A 61 0.23 -8.61 9.92
N ARG A 62 0.56 -7.39 9.49
CA ARG A 62 -0.11 -6.70 8.38
C ARG A 62 0.22 -7.35 7.04
N MET A 63 1.48 -7.74 6.84
CA MET A 63 1.94 -8.44 5.64
C MET A 63 1.29 -9.81 5.51
N ASN A 64 1.16 -10.55 6.62
CA ASN A 64 0.49 -11.85 6.65
C ASN A 64 -1.01 -11.71 6.33
N THR A 65 -1.71 -10.71 6.89
CA THR A 65 -3.11 -10.44 6.52
C THR A 65 -3.26 -10.15 5.01
N MET A 66 -2.34 -9.40 4.42
CA MET A 66 -2.32 -9.17 2.96
C MET A 66 -2.12 -10.49 2.21
N LEU A 67 -1.18 -11.33 2.65
CA LEU A 67 -0.89 -12.62 2.02
C LEU A 67 -2.10 -13.55 2.07
N GLU A 68 -2.78 -13.66 3.21
CA GLU A 68 -4.01 -14.45 3.37
C GLU A 68 -5.07 -14.06 2.32
N VAL A 69 -5.31 -12.75 2.13
CA VAL A 69 -6.24 -12.25 1.10
C VAL A 69 -5.78 -12.60 -0.31
N ILE A 70 -4.47 -12.54 -0.58
CA ILE A 70 -3.90 -12.90 -1.89
C ILE A 70 -4.07 -14.41 -2.18
N GLU A 71 -3.86 -15.25 -1.17
CA GLU A 71 -3.98 -16.71 -1.28
C GLU A 71 -5.43 -17.15 -1.47
N GLU A 72 -6.39 -16.47 -0.82
CA GLU A 72 -7.83 -16.72 -0.99
C GLU A 72 -8.36 -16.21 -2.34
N ALA A 73 -7.69 -15.26 -2.98
CA ALA A 73 -8.13 -14.70 -4.25
C ALA A 73 -7.98 -15.70 -5.40
N SER A 74 -9.09 -16.06 -6.06
CA SER A 74 -9.10 -16.97 -7.22
C SER A 74 -8.48 -16.35 -8.48
N HIS A 75 -8.47 -15.03 -8.60
CA HIS A 75 -7.92 -14.26 -9.72
C HIS A 75 -6.75 -13.38 -9.27
N LYS A 76 -6.26 -12.52 -10.19
CA LYS A 76 -5.17 -11.59 -9.90
C LYS A 76 -5.59 -10.51 -8.92
N VAL A 77 -4.60 -9.95 -8.24
CA VAL A 77 -4.79 -8.98 -7.16
C VAL A 77 -4.01 -7.70 -7.45
N LEU A 78 -4.66 -6.55 -7.31
CA LEU A 78 -3.99 -5.25 -7.25
C LEU A 78 -3.79 -4.86 -5.78
N VAL A 79 -2.57 -4.47 -5.42
CA VAL A 79 -2.26 -3.95 -4.08
C VAL A 79 -1.83 -2.50 -4.20
N PHE A 80 -2.63 -1.59 -3.68
CA PHE A 80 -2.30 -0.17 -3.64
C PHE A 80 -1.50 0.19 -2.39
N VAL A 81 -0.32 0.75 -2.62
CA VAL A 81 0.66 1.10 -1.56
C VAL A 81 1.16 2.53 -1.78
N PRO A 82 0.83 3.50 -0.91
CA PRO A 82 1.21 4.89 -1.13
C PRO A 82 2.71 5.18 -1.01
N PHE A 83 3.47 4.33 -0.32
CA PHE A 83 4.87 4.59 0.04
C PHE A 83 5.83 3.66 -0.69
N THR A 84 6.82 4.22 -1.39
CA THR A 84 7.78 3.45 -2.21
C THR A 84 8.57 2.43 -1.39
N HIS A 85 9.10 2.83 -0.21
CA HIS A 85 9.85 1.90 0.63
C HIS A 85 8.99 0.71 1.10
N THR A 86 7.72 0.96 1.42
CA THR A 86 6.77 -0.11 1.75
C THR A 86 6.55 -1.05 0.56
N ILE A 87 6.51 -0.54 -0.68
CA ILE A 87 6.43 -1.38 -1.89
C ILE A 87 7.61 -2.33 -1.97
N ASP A 88 8.84 -1.84 -1.74
CA ASP A 88 10.06 -2.66 -1.80
C ASP A 88 10.06 -3.76 -0.72
N ALA A 89 9.62 -3.42 0.49
CA ALA A 89 9.46 -4.38 1.58
C ALA A 89 8.41 -5.46 1.26
N LEU A 90 7.26 -5.06 0.70
CA LEU A 90 6.19 -5.98 0.29
C LEU A 90 6.62 -6.86 -0.88
N LYS A 91 7.35 -6.32 -1.86
CA LYS A 91 7.91 -7.11 -2.96
C LYS A 91 8.80 -8.22 -2.40
N SER A 92 9.74 -7.87 -1.54
CA SER A 92 10.65 -8.83 -0.91
C SER A 92 9.90 -9.88 -0.08
N PHE A 93 8.83 -9.49 0.61
CA PHE A 93 7.98 -10.39 1.38
C PHE A 93 7.22 -11.37 0.47
N LEU A 94 6.61 -10.90 -0.62
CA LEU A 94 5.90 -11.74 -1.58
C LEU A 94 6.84 -12.70 -2.30
N ASP A 95 8.03 -12.24 -2.71
CA ASP A 95 9.06 -13.09 -3.34
C ASP A 95 9.47 -14.24 -2.42
N LYS A 96 9.69 -13.97 -1.11
CA LYS A 96 10.00 -15.00 -0.10
C LYS A 96 8.88 -16.02 0.10
N ASN A 97 7.62 -15.63 -0.13
CA ASN A 97 6.46 -16.52 -0.03
C ASN A 97 6.06 -17.14 -1.37
N GLY A 98 6.89 -17.00 -2.42
CA GLY A 98 6.66 -17.62 -3.72
C GLY A 98 5.51 -17.02 -4.53
N VAL A 99 5.05 -15.83 -4.19
CA VAL A 99 3.99 -15.12 -4.91
C VAL A 99 4.59 -14.29 -6.03
N THR A 100 4.23 -14.60 -7.27
CA THR A 100 4.70 -13.85 -8.44
C THR A 100 4.11 -12.44 -8.44
N ASN A 101 4.99 -11.44 -8.49
CA ASN A 101 4.58 -10.05 -8.37
C ASN A 101 5.47 -9.11 -9.17
N GLU A 102 4.92 -7.95 -9.56
CA GLU A 102 5.65 -6.82 -10.15
C GLU A 102 5.24 -5.52 -9.46
N THR A 103 6.05 -4.47 -9.65
CA THR A 103 5.84 -3.18 -9.01
C THR A 103 5.72 -2.04 -10.01
N ILE A 104 4.77 -1.12 -9.75
CA ILE A 104 4.59 0.13 -10.51
C ILE A 104 4.65 1.31 -9.54
N ASN A 105 5.70 2.08 -9.63
CA ASN A 105 5.89 3.32 -8.87
C ASN A 105 6.44 4.44 -9.75
N GLY A 106 6.76 5.59 -9.16
CA GLY A 106 7.26 6.76 -9.88
C GLY A 106 8.59 6.56 -10.63
N SER A 107 9.43 5.59 -10.23
CA SER A 107 10.73 5.31 -10.83
C SER A 107 10.65 4.42 -12.08
N VAL A 108 9.54 3.70 -12.29
CA VAL A 108 9.34 2.80 -13.43
C VAL A 108 9.06 3.63 -14.69
N SER A 109 9.83 3.41 -15.76
CA SER A 109 9.65 4.12 -17.03
C SER A 109 8.30 3.81 -17.68
N VAL A 110 7.82 4.70 -18.54
CA VAL A 110 6.52 4.54 -19.22
C VAL A 110 6.48 3.27 -20.07
N SER A 111 7.55 2.97 -20.82
CA SER A 111 7.63 1.74 -21.62
C SER A 111 7.53 0.49 -20.74
N LYS A 112 8.30 0.46 -19.66
CA LYS A 112 8.29 -0.69 -18.73
C LYS A 112 6.95 -0.87 -18.04
N ARG A 113 6.27 0.23 -17.67
CA ARG A 113 4.89 0.16 -17.13
C ARG A 113 3.94 -0.49 -18.13
N THR A 114 4.03 -0.10 -19.40
CA THR A 114 3.17 -0.69 -20.45
C THR A 114 3.42 -2.19 -20.61
N GLU A 115 4.67 -2.64 -20.58
CA GLU A 115 5.02 -4.06 -20.60
C GLU A 115 4.43 -4.82 -19.40
N ILE A 116 4.64 -4.30 -18.18
CA ILE A 116 4.14 -4.92 -16.95
C ILE A 116 2.60 -5.00 -16.95
N PHE A 117 1.91 -3.92 -17.36
CA PHE A 117 0.45 -3.93 -17.44
C PHE A 117 -0.06 -4.93 -18.46
N LYS A 118 0.61 -5.04 -19.62
CA LYS A 118 0.28 -6.02 -20.65
C LYS A 118 0.50 -7.45 -20.13
N GLU A 119 1.64 -7.73 -19.54
CA GLU A 119 1.94 -9.03 -18.92
C GLU A 119 0.92 -9.38 -17.84
N PHE A 120 0.61 -8.44 -16.95
CA PHE A 120 -0.41 -8.66 -15.91
C PHE A 120 -1.78 -8.95 -16.50
N GLN A 121 -2.17 -8.30 -17.59
CA GLN A 121 -3.49 -8.48 -18.20
C GLN A 121 -3.60 -9.75 -19.05
N GLU A 122 -2.55 -10.15 -19.75
CA GLU A 122 -2.59 -11.19 -20.79
C GLU A 122 -1.95 -12.53 -20.38
N SER A 123 -1.08 -12.55 -19.38
CA SER A 123 -0.31 -13.74 -18.98
C SER A 123 -0.67 -14.18 -17.55
N ASP A 124 -0.69 -15.48 -17.31
CA ASP A 124 -0.88 -16.06 -15.96
C ASP A 124 0.40 -16.04 -15.09
N SER A 125 1.51 -15.51 -15.61
CA SER A 125 2.79 -15.44 -14.91
C SER A 125 2.76 -14.56 -13.65
N LEU A 126 1.96 -13.49 -13.64
CA LEU A 126 1.86 -12.55 -12.53
C LEU A 126 0.55 -12.72 -11.76
N LYS A 127 0.65 -12.95 -10.46
CA LYS A 127 -0.49 -13.00 -9.53
C LYS A 127 -0.83 -11.65 -8.95
N VAL A 128 0.19 -10.87 -8.57
CA VAL A 128 0.05 -9.62 -7.82
C VAL A 128 0.73 -8.46 -8.54
N LEU A 129 0.08 -7.31 -8.54
CA LEU A 129 0.68 -6.04 -8.97
C LEU A 129 0.64 -5.05 -7.82
N LEU A 130 1.84 -4.69 -7.30
CA LEU A 130 2.02 -3.65 -6.30
C LEU A 130 2.08 -2.29 -6.99
N ILE A 131 1.13 -1.41 -6.71
CA ILE A 131 1.02 -0.13 -7.43
C ILE A 131 0.99 1.05 -6.45
N GLN A 132 1.84 2.03 -6.72
CA GLN A 132 1.68 3.34 -6.11
C GLN A 132 0.41 4.01 -6.70
N PRO A 133 -0.57 4.43 -5.88
CA PRO A 133 -1.88 4.89 -6.39
C PRO A 133 -1.79 5.99 -7.45
N GLN A 134 -0.86 6.93 -7.28
CA GLN A 134 -0.63 8.01 -8.26
C GLN A 134 -0.15 7.48 -9.63
N ALA A 135 0.56 6.35 -9.65
CA ALA A 135 1.04 5.74 -10.89
C ALA A 135 -0.07 5.00 -11.66
N ALA A 136 -1.18 4.68 -11.00
CA ALA A 136 -2.37 4.09 -11.63
C ALA A 136 -3.24 5.13 -12.36
N ALA A 137 -2.95 6.43 -12.24
CA ALA A 137 -3.76 7.52 -12.84
C ALA A 137 -3.78 7.50 -14.39
N HIS A 138 -2.93 6.73 -15.05
CA HIS A 138 -2.75 6.72 -16.51
C HIS A 138 -3.78 5.90 -17.33
N GLY A 139 -4.99 5.78 -16.90
CA GLY A 139 -6.10 5.28 -17.74
C GLY A 139 -6.09 3.78 -18.09
N VAL A 140 -5.20 3.00 -17.50
CA VAL A 140 -5.03 1.57 -17.76
C VAL A 140 -6.25 0.75 -17.32
N THR A 141 -6.59 -0.28 -18.09
CA THR A 141 -7.61 -1.29 -17.76
C THR A 141 -6.93 -2.53 -17.19
N LEU A 142 -7.34 -2.98 -16.00
CA LEU A 142 -6.72 -4.09 -15.27
C LEU A 142 -7.80 -5.12 -14.84
N THR A 143 -8.68 -5.50 -15.77
CA THR A 143 -9.80 -6.41 -15.53
C THR A 143 -9.39 -7.89 -15.34
N ALA A 144 -8.12 -8.23 -15.51
CA ALA A 144 -7.59 -9.53 -15.10
C ALA A 144 -7.59 -9.70 -13.57
N ALA A 145 -7.57 -8.60 -12.82
CA ALA A 145 -7.78 -8.60 -11.38
C ALA A 145 -9.26 -8.39 -11.05
N ASN A 146 -9.72 -9.02 -9.98
CA ASN A 146 -11.04 -8.77 -9.39
C ASN A 146 -10.95 -8.42 -7.90
N VAL A 147 -9.76 -8.43 -7.32
CA VAL A 147 -9.51 -8.04 -5.94
C VAL A 147 -8.56 -6.85 -5.91
N ILE A 148 -8.93 -5.83 -5.16
CA ILE A 148 -8.08 -4.71 -4.79
C ILE A 148 -7.80 -4.78 -3.29
N ILE A 149 -6.53 -4.69 -2.91
CA ILE A 149 -6.11 -4.51 -1.53
C ILE A 149 -5.54 -3.10 -1.39
N TRP A 150 -6.13 -2.30 -0.55
CA TRP A 150 -5.53 -1.07 -0.06
C TRP A 150 -4.67 -1.39 1.16
N TYR A 151 -3.36 -1.49 0.96
CA TYR A 151 -2.41 -1.72 2.05
C TYR A 151 -2.37 -0.55 3.03
N ALA A 152 -2.57 0.67 2.54
CA ALA A 152 -2.80 1.86 3.34
C ALA A 152 -3.69 2.86 2.58
N PRO A 153 -4.43 3.73 3.27
CA PRO A 153 -5.27 4.74 2.62
C PRO A 153 -4.44 5.85 1.99
N VAL A 154 -5.02 6.48 0.98
CA VAL A 154 -4.61 7.79 0.47
C VAL A 154 -5.44 8.89 1.12
N THR A 155 -4.99 10.14 0.98
CA THR A 155 -5.74 11.32 1.49
C THR A 155 -6.63 11.96 0.43
N SER A 156 -6.53 11.53 -0.84
CA SER A 156 -7.31 12.04 -1.97
C SER A 156 -8.39 11.05 -2.38
N SER A 157 -9.65 11.45 -2.27
CA SER A 157 -10.78 10.66 -2.75
C SER A 157 -10.75 10.46 -4.27
N GLU A 158 -10.25 11.45 -5.02
CA GLU A 158 -10.10 11.34 -6.46
C GLU A 158 -9.14 10.20 -6.84
N ILE A 159 -7.95 10.14 -6.22
CA ILE A 159 -6.99 9.06 -6.45
C ILE A 159 -7.59 7.71 -6.06
N TYR A 160 -8.30 7.64 -4.94
CA TYR A 160 -8.96 6.42 -4.47
C TYR A 160 -9.99 5.90 -5.48
N LEU A 161 -10.89 6.77 -5.94
CA LEU A 161 -11.93 6.42 -6.91
C LEU A 161 -11.33 6.03 -8.27
N GLN A 162 -10.35 6.79 -8.76
CA GLN A 162 -9.67 6.49 -10.01
C GLN A 162 -8.92 5.15 -9.96
N ALA A 163 -8.29 4.83 -8.83
CA ALA A 163 -7.58 3.57 -8.64
C ALA A 163 -8.56 2.37 -8.63
N ASN A 164 -9.66 2.47 -7.91
CA ASN A 164 -10.68 1.42 -7.87
C ASN A 164 -11.32 1.19 -9.25
N ALA A 165 -11.55 2.25 -10.01
CA ALA A 165 -12.09 2.17 -11.36
C ALA A 165 -11.17 1.47 -12.39
N ARG A 166 -9.96 1.00 -12.01
CA ARG A 166 -9.08 0.24 -12.92
C ARG A 166 -9.55 -1.17 -13.19
N ILE A 167 -10.24 -1.79 -12.25
CA ILE A 167 -10.84 -3.12 -12.41
C ILE A 167 -12.33 -3.05 -12.77
N ASP A 168 -13.00 -1.95 -12.44
CA ASP A 168 -14.41 -1.69 -12.78
C ASP A 168 -14.52 -1.09 -14.19
N ARG A 169 -14.34 -1.94 -15.17
CA ARG A 169 -14.34 -1.54 -16.59
C ARG A 169 -15.07 -2.57 -17.48
N PRO A 170 -15.53 -2.18 -18.66
CA PRO A 170 -16.02 -3.13 -19.65
C PRO A 170 -15.02 -4.26 -19.89
N GLY A 171 -15.48 -5.51 -19.73
CA GLY A 171 -14.65 -6.70 -19.78
C GLY A 171 -14.42 -7.37 -18.43
N GLN A 172 -14.77 -6.73 -17.32
CA GLN A 172 -14.79 -7.40 -16.01
C GLN A 172 -15.93 -8.44 -15.96
N ARG A 173 -15.57 -9.70 -15.68
CA ARG A 173 -16.53 -10.83 -15.67
C ARG A 173 -16.73 -11.41 -14.27
N ASN A 174 -15.92 -10.99 -13.31
CA ASN A 174 -15.90 -11.54 -11.96
C ASN A 174 -16.44 -10.52 -10.96
N PRO A 175 -17.07 -10.96 -9.86
CA PRO A 175 -17.40 -10.08 -8.75
C PRO A 175 -16.14 -9.39 -8.22
N MET A 176 -16.23 -8.10 -8.00
CA MET A 176 -15.09 -7.30 -7.52
C MET A 176 -15.13 -7.17 -6.00
N THR A 177 -13.96 -7.28 -5.39
CA THR A 177 -13.78 -7.11 -3.95
C THR A 177 -12.73 -6.05 -3.68
N ILE A 178 -13.04 -5.10 -2.80
CA ILE A 178 -12.09 -4.10 -2.30
C ILE A 178 -11.86 -4.35 -0.82
N VAL A 179 -10.62 -4.65 -0.47
CA VAL A 179 -10.18 -4.93 0.90
C VAL A 179 -9.36 -3.76 1.43
N HIS A 180 -9.70 -3.26 2.60
CA HIS A 180 -8.93 -2.25 3.32
C HIS A 180 -8.19 -2.89 4.48
N ILE A 181 -6.85 -2.79 4.50
CA ILE A 181 -6.06 -3.22 5.65
C ILE A 181 -5.93 -2.04 6.61
N GLU A 182 -6.40 -2.24 7.83
CA GLU A 182 -6.40 -1.22 8.86
C GLU A 182 -5.64 -1.73 10.10
N GLY A 183 -4.72 -0.94 10.61
CA GLY A 183 -3.96 -1.22 11.83
C GLY A 183 -3.95 -0.05 12.81
N SER A 184 -4.55 1.09 12.43
CA SER A 184 -4.51 2.30 13.25
C SER A 184 -5.78 3.16 13.12
N PRO A 185 -6.11 3.96 14.16
CA PRO A 185 -7.29 4.83 14.14
C PRO A 185 -7.27 5.90 13.03
N VAL A 186 -6.09 6.32 12.56
CA VAL A 186 -6.00 7.28 11.45
C VAL A 186 -6.40 6.64 10.14
N GLU A 187 -6.04 5.39 9.92
CA GLU A 187 -6.43 4.63 8.72
C GLU A 187 -7.94 4.41 8.68
N THR A 188 -8.53 3.92 9.78
CA THR A 188 -9.99 3.76 9.90
C THR A 188 -10.74 5.04 9.59
N LYS A 189 -10.26 6.18 10.10
CA LYS A 189 -10.89 7.48 9.85
C LYS A 189 -10.77 7.90 8.38
N LEU A 190 -9.61 7.68 7.76
CA LEU A 190 -9.39 8.00 6.35
C LEU A 190 -10.26 7.12 5.44
N TYR A 191 -10.31 5.81 5.65
CA TYR A 191 -11.15 4.93 4.84
C TYR A 191 -12.64 5.30 4.92
N LYS A 192 -13.13 5.70 6.11
CA LYS A 192 -14.50 6.22 6.25
C LYS A 192 -14.76 7.52 5.50
N MET A 193 -13.73 8.30 5.20
CA MET A 193 -13.85 9.52 4.39
C MET A 193 -13.73 9.25 2.90
N LEU A 194 -13.16 8.10 2.49
CA LEU A 194 -12.96 7.71 1.10
C LEU A 194 -14.13 6.93 0.52
N GLN A 195 -14.94 6.31 1.37
CA GLN A 195 -16.15 5.57 1.04
C GLN A 195 -17.37 6.50 0.94
#